data_66afcb57cc3252c95caec7a33702d96a
#
_entry.id   66afcb57cc3252c95caec7a33702d96a
#
_cell.length_a   1.000
_cell.length_b   1.000
_cell.length_c   1.000
_cell.angle_alpha   90.00
_cell.angle_beta   90.00
_cell.angle_gamma   90.00
#
_symmetry.space_group_name_H-M   'P 1'
#
loop_
_entity.id
_entity.type
_entity.pdbx_description
1 polymer ?
#
loop_
_entity_poly.entity_id
_entity_poly.type
_entity_poly.pdbx_seq_one_letter_code
_entity_poly.pdbx_strand_id
1 'polypeptide(L)'
;MYDEIAEFSGADVPSAEVADTATYEETAKAINGAAKVSTLSSYLGGVVSRLVKQAGADTTLKNAKRDHAQFAWIPSGDTCIFCLMLAMEGWKDASKKSGKHAEHIHACCDCTYSVRFDSSTTVGGYDPSKYKQIYENADGNTKNEKINSIRRDYYDRNKESINEHKRIAYEKNKEEI
;
A
#
# COMPACT_ATOMS: atom_id res chain seq x y z
N MET A 1 -10.33 12.09 -6.53
CA MET A 1 -9.46 12.13 -5.32
C MET A 1 -8.38 13.21 -5.39
N TYR A 2 -7.42 13.21 -6.37
CA TYR A 2 -6.38 14.25 -6.43
C TYR A 2 -6.96 15.65 -6.61
N ASP A 3 -7.81 15.85 -7.62
CA ASP A 3 -8.46 17.13 -7.90
C ASP A 3 -9.34 17.61 -6.73
N GLU A 4 -10.07 16.71 -6.09
CA GLU A 4 -10.88 17.01 -4.90
C GLU A 4 -10.03 17.49 -3.73
N ILE A 5 -8.86 16.88 -3.52
CA ILE A 5 -7.93 17.32 -2.45
C ILE A 5 -7.33 18.68 -2.80
N ALA A 6 -6.97 18.90 -4.06
CA ALA A 6 -6.45 20.19 -4.54
C ALA A 6 -7.49 21.31 -4.36
N GLU A 7 -8.71 21.07 -4.80
CA GLU A 7 -9.84 22.00 -4.64
C GLU A 7 -10.11 22.32 -3.17
N PHE A 8 -10.19 21.27 -2.34
CA PHE A 8 -10.44 21.43 -0.89
C PHE A 8 -9.33 22.25 -0.20
N SER A 9 -8.08 22.07 -0.61
CA SER A 9 -6.93 22.82 -0.06
C SER A 9 -6.77 24.22 -0.66
N GLY A 10 -7.57 24.58 -1.67
CA GLY A 10 -7.42 25.84 -2.40
C GLY A 10 -6.14 25.92 -3.23
N ALA A 11 -5.55 24.78 -3.60
CA ALA A 11 -4.35 24.74 -4.42
C ALA A 11 -4.71 25.05 -5.88
N ASP A 12 -4.03 26.05 -6.46
CA ASP A 12 -4.15 26.38 -7.90
C ASP A 12 -3.22 25.48 -8.72
N VAL A 13 -3.72 24.30 -9.05
CA VAL A 13 -2.97 23.28 -9.82
C VAL A 13 -3.80 22.77 -10.99
N PRO A 14 -3.15 22.30 -12.08
CA PRO A 14 -3.85 21.69 -13.22
C PRO A 14 -4.59 20.42 -12.80
N SER A 15 -5.66 20.09 -13.50
CA SER A 15 -6.37 18.81 -13.33
C SER A 15 -5.44 17.61 -13.42
N ALA A 16 -5.78 16.54 -12.68
CA ALA A 16 -4.96 15.36 -12.60
C ALA A 16 -4.80 14.66 -13.95
N GLU A 17 -3.57 14.33 -14.30
CA GLU A 17 -3.23 13.51 -15.45
C GLU A 17 -3.09 12.04 -15.04
N VAL A 18 -3.75 11.13 -15.74
CA VAL A 18 -3.65 9.69 -15.48
C VAL A 18 -2.23 9.20 -15.77
N ALA A 19 -1.71 8.36 -14.89
CA ALA A 19 -0.42 7.69 -15.08
C ALA A 19 -0.59 6.41 -15.91
N ASP A 20 0.41 6.12 -16.72
CA ASP A 20 0.48 4.90 -17.54
C ASP A 20 1.07 3.77 -16.69
N THR A 21 0.20 3.00 -16.01
CA THR A 21 0.63 2.04 -15.00
C THR A 21 0.54 0.58 -15.46
N ALA A 22 -0.47 0.26 -16.26
CA ALA A 22 -0.68 -1.10 -16.76
C ALA A 22 0.12 -1.33 -18.05
N THR A 23 1.39 -1.67 -17.90
CA THR A 23 2.21 -2.02 -19.06
C THR A 23 1.81 -3.40 -19.61
N TYR A 24 2.03 -3.62 -20.91
CA TYR A 24 1.86 -4.92 -21.55
C TYR A 24 2.64 -6.02 -20.81
N GLU A 25 3.84 -5.70 -20.33
CA GLU A 25 4.69 -6.64 -19.59
C GLU A 25 4.08 -7.07 -18.25
N GLU A 26 3.50 -6.16 -17.48
CA GLU A 26 2.82 -6.47 -16.22
C GLU A 26 1.56 -7.30 -16.44
N THR A 27 0.78 -6.98 -17.47
CA THR A 27 -0.39 -7.75 -17.87
C THR A 27 0.01 -9.16 -18.31
N ALA A 28 1.06 -9.31 -19.12
CA ALA A 28 1.58 -10.60 -19.55
C ALA A 28 2.10 -11.45 -18.37
N LYS A 29 2.80 -10.84 -17.40
CA LYS A 29 3.22 -11.52 -16.15
C LYS A 29 2.02 -12.03 -15.35
N ALA A 30 0.96 -11.25 -15.26
CA ALA A 30 -0.27 -11.63 -14.57
C ALA A 30 -0.97 -12.82 -15.25
N ILE A 31 -1.10 -12.81 -16.58
CA ILE A 31 -1.69 -13.91 -17.37
C ILE A 31 -0.85 -15.18 -17.23
N ASN A 32 0.47 -15.07 -17.36
CA ASN A 32 1.38 -16.22 -17.21
C ASN A 32 1.36 -16.79 -15.79
N GLY A 33 1.20 -15.95 -14.77
CA GLY A 33 1.02 -16.37 -13.39
C GLY A 33 -0.30 -17.10 -13.18
N ALA A 34 -1.38 -16.60 -13.78
CA ALA A 34 -2.71 -17.20 -13.71
C ALA A 34 -2.75 -18.63 -14.28
N ALA A 35 -2.01 -18.89 -15.35
CA ALA A 35 -1.92 -20.24 -15.96
C ALA A 35 -1.27 -21.31 -15.06
N LYS A 36 -0.66 -20.92 -13.96
CA LYS A 36 0.08 -21.81 -13.04
C LYS A 36 -0.64 -22.09 -11.72
N VAL A 37 -1.82 -21.52 -11.50
CA VAL A 37 -2.55 -21.65 -10.24
C VAL A 37 -3.89 -22.37 -10.43
N SER A 38 -4.25 -23.19 -9.45
CA SER A 38 -5.50 -23.95 -9.45
C SER A 38 -6.74 -23.09 -9.20
N THR A 39 -6.58 -21.94 -8.55
CA THR A 39 -7.66 -20.99 -8.21
C THR A 39 -7.52 -19.67 -9.00
N LEU A 40 -7.82 -19.77 -10.30
CA LEU A 40 -7.70 -18.66 -11.25
C LEU A 40 -8.46 -17.40 -10.79
N SER A 41 -9.70 -17.56 -10.30
CA SER A 41 -10.55 -16.44 -9.89
C SER A 41 -9.96 -15.64 -8.73
N SER A 42 -9.49 -16.31 -7.66
CA SER A 42 -8.87 -15.65 -6.51
C SER A 42 -7.55 -14.98 -6.87
N TYR A 43 -6.75 -15.62 -7.73
CA TYR A 43 -5.50 -15.05 -8.22
C TYR A 43 -5.74 -13.78 -9.04
N LEU A 44 -6.64 -13.84 -10.03
CA LEU A 44 -6.98 -12.70 -10.88
C LEU A 44 -7.59 -11.55 -10.07
N GLY A 45 -8.46 -11.84 -9.08
CA GLY A 45 -9.01 -10.84 -8.18
C GLY A 45 -7.92 -10.08 -7.43
N GLY A 46 -6.92 -10.78 -6.89
CA GLY A 46 -5.76 -10.16 -6.24
C GLY A 46 -4.90 -9.31 -7.18
N VAL A 47 -4.68 -9.80 -8.41
CA VAL A 47 -3.91 -9.06 -9.43
C VAL A 47 -4.65 -7.79 -9.84
N VAL A 48 -5.95 -7.88 -10.15
CA VAL A 48 -6.77 -6.71 -10.54
C VAL A 48 -6.82 -5.68 -9.42
N SER A 49 -7.09 -6.11 -8.18
CA SER A 49 -7.11 -5.21 -7.02
C SER A 49 -5.76 -4.48 -6.86
N ARG A 50 -4.65 -5.20 -7.00
CA ARG A 50 -3.31 -4.59 -6.95
C ARG A 50 -3.10 -3.57 -8.08
N LEU A 51 -3.46 -3.92 -9.31
CA LEU A 51 -3.27 -3.03 -10.47
C LEU A 51 -4.12 -1.75 -10.35
N VAL A 52 -5.36 -1.87 -9.87
CA VAL A 52 -6.23 -0.69 -9.64
C VAL A 52 -5.64 0.23 -8.58
N LYS A 53 -5.18 -0.32 -7.45
CA LYS A 53 -4.52 0.45 -6.39
C LYS A 53 -3.23 1.10 -6.90
N GLN A 54 -2.45 0.37 -7.70
CA GLN A 54 -1.20 0.87 -8.30
C GLN A 54 -1.49 2.04 -9.24
N ALA A 55 -2.47 1.91 -10.14
CA ALA A 55 -2.84 2.97 -11.07
C ALA A 55 -3.25 4.26 -10.35
N GLY A 56 -4.04 4.13 -9.28
CA GLY A 56 -4.42 5.27 -8.46
C GLY A 56 -3.23 5.91 -7.72
N ALA A 57 -2.34 5.10 -7.16
CA ALA A 57 -1.14 5.59 -6.47
C ALA A 57 -0.18 6.29 -7.43
N ASP A 58 0.07 5.71 -8.60
CA ASP A 58 0.97 6.27 -9.61
C ASP A 58 0.42 7.58 -10.19
N THR A 59 -0.89 7.62 -10.47
CA THR A 59 -1.58 8.84 -10.92
C THR A 59 -1.44 9.94 -9.87
N THR A 60 -1.70 9.61 -8.61
CA THR A 60 -1.58 10.58 -7.51
C THR A 60 -0.13 11.06 -7.34
N LEU A 61 0.82 10.15 -7.40
CA LEU A 61 2.24 10.47 -7.27
C LEU A 61 2.78 11.30 -8.43
N LYS A 62 2.35 10.99 -9.67
CA LYS A 62 2.70 11.76 -10.87
C LYS A 62 2.29 13.22 -10.71
N ASN A 63 1.05 13.46 -10.31
CA ASN A 63 0.52 14.81 -10.15
C ASN A 63 1.11 15.52 -8.93
N ALA A 64 1.24 14.82 -7.79
CA ALA A 64 1.89 15.38 -6.61
C ALA A 64 3.35 15.80 -6.87
N LYS A 65 4.06 15.06 -7.71
CA LYS A 65 5.41 15.40 -8.15
C LYS A 65 5.45 16.63 -9.06
N ARG A 66 4.50 16.75 -10.01
CA ARG A 66 4.35 17.92 -10.88
C ARG A 66 4.10 19.19 -10.06
N ASP A 67 3.22 19.07 -9.05
CA ASP A 67 2.68 20.21 -8.33
C ASP A 67 3.41 20.43 -6.98
N HIS A 68 4.55 19.76 -6.77
CA HIS A 68 5.38 19.86 -5.56
C HIS A 68 4.64 19.58 -4.25
N ALA A 69 3.61 18.73 -4.31
CA ALA A 69 2.85 18.31 -3.15
C ALA A 69 3.60 17.25 -2.32
N GLN A 70 3.20 17.10 -1.07
CA GLN A 70 3.66 16.02 -0.21
C GLN A 70 2.74 14.82 -0.34
N PHE A 71 3.30 13.63 -0.20
CA PHE A 71 2.62 12.34 -0.29
C PHE A 71 2.88 11.52 0.98
N ALA A 72 1.89 10.79 1.45
CA ALA A 72 2.03 9.85 2.56
C ALA A 72 1.26 8.55 2.34
N TRP A 73 1.79 7.45 2.84
CA TRP A 73 1.07 6.19 3.00
C TRP A 73 0.32 6.17 4.31
N ILE A 74 -0.94 5.75 4.25
CA ILE A 74 -1.85 5.72 5.38
C ILE A 74 -2.31 4.29 5.58
N PRO A 75 -1.78 3.59 6.58
CA PRO A 75 -2.22 2.24 6.88
C PRO A 75 -3.67 2.20 7.33
N SER A 76 -4.38 1.14 6.93
CA SER A 76 -5.72 0.84 7.37
C SER A 76 -5.66 -0.33 8.36
N GLY A 77 -6.14 -0.11 9.58
CA GLY A 77 -6.22 -1.15 10.60
C GLY A 77 -4.87 -1.72 11.05
N ASP A 78 -4.83 -3.02 11.31
CA ASP A 78 -3.62 -3.74 11.67
C ASP A 78 -2.75 -3.94 10.42
N THR A 79 -1.61 -3.27 10.40
CA THR A 79 -0.80 -3.14 9.19
C THR A 79 0.43 -4.04 9.19
N CYS A 80 0.79 -4.54 8.02
CA CYS A 80 2.02 -5.32 7.87
C CYS A 80 3.27 -4.45 8.06
N ILE A 81 4.40 -5.12 8.36
CA ILE A 81 5.67 -4.42 8.62
C ILE A 81 6.10 -3.49 7.46
N PHE A 82 5.83 -3.88 6.22
CA PHE A 82 6.17 -3.04 5.06
C PHE A 82 5.42 -1.71 5.09
N CYS A 83 4.09 -1.76 5.27
CA CYS A 83 3.26 -0.57 5.35
C CYS A 83 3.57 0.27 6.60
N LEU A 84 3.90 -0.39 7.73
CA LEU A 84 4.35 0.30 8.94
C LEU A 84 5.61 1.11 8.67
N MET A 85 6.60 0.52 7.99
CA MET A 85 7.84 1.22 7.61
C MET A 85 7.57 2.44 6.73
N LEU A 86 6.60 2.36 5.81
CA LEU A 86 6.21 3.49 4.98
C LEU A 86 5.47 4.56 5.77
N ALA A 87 4.55 4.15 6.64
CA ALA A 87 3.74 5.06 7.43
C ALA A 87 4.56 5.87 8.43
N MET A 88 5.60 5.26 9.03
CA MET A 88 6.47 5.96 9.96
C MET A 88 7.34 7.04 9.30
N GLU A 89 7.49 7.01 7.97
CA GLU A 89 8.21 8.04 7.23
C GLU A 89 7.44 9.35 7.13
N GLY A 90 6.14 9.33 7.36
CA GLY A 90 5.30 10.51 7.35
C GLY A 90 5.10 11.12 5.97
N TRP A 91 4.78 12.40 5.96
CA TRP A 91 4.62 13.18 4.75
C TRP A 91 5.97 13.46 4.11
N LYS A 92 6.09 13.13 2.83
CA LYS A 92 7.31 13.32 2.04
C LYS A 92 7.00 14.14 0.79
N ASP A 93 7.94 14.98 0.42
CA ASP A 93 7.94 15.64 -0.88
C ASP A 93 7.97 14.59 -2.00
N ALA A 94 6.93 14.60 -2.83
CA ALA A 94 6.79 13.64 -3.92
C ALA A 94 7.87 13.79 -5.00
N SER A 95 8.56 14.94 -5.08
CA SER A 95 9.69 15.18 -6.02
C SER A 95 10.94 14.38 -5.65
N LYS A 96 11.11 14.00 -4.39
CA LYS A 96 12.27 13.24 -3.92
C LYS A 96 12.09 11.75 -4.24
N LYS A 97 13.20 11.00 -4.35
CA LYS A 97 13.26 9.54 -4.65
C LYS A 97 12.42 8.62 -3.73
N SER A 98 11.61 9.20 -2.86
CA SER A 98 10.66 8.51 -1.98
C SER A 98 9.50 7.82 -2.74
N GLY A 99 9.32 8.12 -4.02
CA GLY A 99 8.29 7.53 -4.88
C GLY A 99 8.47 6.03 -5.20
N LYS A 100 9.59 5.42 -4.82
CA LYS A 100 9.78 3.97 -4.98
C LYS A 100 8.76 3.10 -4.22
N HIS A 101 7.98 3.69 -3.33
CA HIS A 101 6.97 2.99 -2.55
C HIS A 101 5.68 2.72 -3.33
N ALA A 102 5.35 3.55 -4.30
CA ALA A 102 4.22 3.29 -5.18
C ALA A 102 4.49 2.12 -6.14
N GLU A 103 5.77 1.87 -6.46
CA GLU A 103 6.18 0.80 -7.38
C GLU A 103 5.93 -0.62 -6.84
N HIS A 104 5.63 -0.79 -5.54
CA HIS A 104 5.60 -2.09 -4.87
C HIS A 104 4.37 -2.31 -4.00
N ILE A 105 3.18 -1.93 -4.49
CA ILE A 105 1.95 -2.32 -3.81
C ILE A 105 1.83 -3.85 -3.87
N HIS A 106 1.84 -4.49 -2.70
CA HIS A 106 1.67 -5.94 -2.62
C HIS A 106 0.18 -6.34 -2.66
N ALA A 107 -0.09 -7.57 -3.05
CA ALA A 107 -1.43 -8.12 -3.00
C ALA A 107 -1.98 -8.09 -1.56
N CYS A 108 -3.28 -7.85 -1.41
CA CYS A 108 -3.96 -7.75 -0.10
C CYS A 108 -3.49 -6.60 0.79
N CYS A 109 -2.90 -5.54 0.23
CA CYS A 109 -2.59 -4.33 0.96
C CYS A 109 -3.85 -3.47 1.09
N ASP A 110 -4.27 -3.19 2.32
CA ASP A 110 -5.42 -2.31 2.61
C ASP A 110 -5.02 -0.85 2.86
N CYS A 111 -3.73 -0.56 2.79
CA CYS A 111 -3.24 0.80 2.93
C CYS A 111 -3.78 1.71 1.84
N THR A 112 -4.06 2.93 2.24
CA THR A 112 -4.39 4.04 1.35
C THR A 112 -3.20 4.98 1.23
N TYR A 113 -3.36 6.03 0.47
CA TYR A 113 -2.38 7.10 0.33
C TYR A 113 -3.12 8.43 0.25
N SER A 114 -2.42 9.51 0.58
CA SER A 114 -2.97 10.85 0.43
C SER A 114 -1.88 11.83 0.01
N VAL A 115 -2.33 12.97 -0.47
CA VAL A 115 -1.46 14.12 -0.78
C VAL A 115 -1.88 15.32 0.03
N ARG A 116 -0.95 16.25 0.24
CA ARG A 116 -1.25 17.57 0.78
C ARG A 116 -0.39 18.63 0.10
N PHE A 117 -0.95 19.81 -0.06
CA PHE A 117 -0.27 20.97 -0.67
C PHE A 117 0.33 21.91 0.37
N ASP A 118 -0.10 21.80 1.60
CA ASP A 118 0.40 22.56 2.73
C ASP A 118 0.63 21.65 3.96
N SER A 119 1.39 22.13 4.94
CA SER A 119 1.72 21.37 6.15
C SER A 119 0.60 21.36 7.19
N SER A 120 -0.44 22.18 7.03
CA SER A 120 -1.57 22.25 7.96
C SER A 120 -2.60 21.16 7.70
N THR A 121 -2.67 20.64 6.47
CA THR A 121 -3.59 19.55 6.11
C THR A 121 -3.21 18.26 6.82
N THR A 122 -4.17 17.68 7.52
CA THR A 122 -4.03 16.41 8.25
C THR A 122 -5.05 15.39 7.74
N VAL A 123 -4.70 14.11 7.84
CA VAL A 123 -5.62 13.00 7.57
C VAL A 123 -6.05 12.41 8.90
N GLY A 124 -7.37 12.34 9.13
CA GLY A 124 -7.92 11.80 10.38
C GLY A 124 -7.40 10.39 10.68
N GLY A 125 -6.90 10.20 11.90
CA GLY A 125 -6.34 8.93 12.34
C GLY A 125 -4.91 8.63 11.89
N TYR A 126 -4.32 9.44 11.02
CA TYR A 126 -2.93 9.25 10.59
C TYR A 126 -1.97 10.07 11.45
N ASP A 127 -1.13 9.35 12.18
CA ASP A 127 -0.05 9.93 12.99
C ASP A 127 1.23 9.10 12.80
N PRO A 128 2.21 9.59 12.02
CA PRO A 128 3.47 8.89 11.77
C PRO A 128 4.24 8.53 13.04
N SER A 129 4.08 9.33 14.11
CA SER A 129 4.78 9.09 15.37
C SER A 129 4.36 7.80 16.06
N LYS A 130 3.09 7.39 15.92
CA LYS A 130 2.60 6.10 16.41
C LYS A 130 3.30 4.93 15.78
N TYR A 131 3.47 4.97 14.44
CA TYR A 131 4.16 3.89 13.70
C TYR A 131 5.65 3.86 14.05
N LYS A 132 6.26 5.02 14.23
CA LYS A 132 7.63 5.14 14.70
C LYS A 132 7.82 4.55 16.09
N GLN A 133 6.90 4.83 17.03
CA GLN A 133 6.91 4.24 18.37
C GLN A 133 6.78 2.71 18.34
N ILE A 134 5.91 2.15 17.48
CA ILE A 134 5.80 0.70 17.31
C ILE A 134 7.15 0.11 16.90
N TYR A 135 7.85 0.75 15.96
CA TYR A 135 9.16 0.31 15.51
C TYR A 135 10.24 0.48 16.59
N GLU A 136 10.25 1.58 17.30
CA GLU A 136 11.23 1.87 18.34
C GLU A 136 11.09 0.93 19.55
N ASN A 137 9.85 0.60 19.91
CA ASN A 137 9.52 -0.29 21.04
C ASN A 137 9.64 -1.79 20.69
N ALA A 138 9.86 -2.13 19.43
CA ALA A 138 10.02 -3.51 19.02
C ALA A 138 11.31 -4.12 19.57
N ASP A 139 11.24 -5.38 19.96
CA ASP A 139 12.38 -6.13 20.50
C ASP A 139 13.48 -6.31 19.46
N GLY A 140 14.71 -6.10 19.90
CA GLY A 140 15.91 -6.29 19.10
C GLY A 140 16.81 -5.06 19.04
N ASN A 141 18.10 -5.29 18.83
CA ASN A 141 19.13 -4.26 18.76
C ASN A 141 19.45 -3.84 17.32
N THR A 142 19.12 -4.68 16.35
CA THR A 142 19.32 -4.42 14.93
C THR A 142 17.99 -4.17 14.21
N LYS A 143 18.05 -3.50 13.06
CA LYS A 143 16.89 -3.29 12.19
C LYS A 143 16.17 -4.61 11.86
N ASN A 144 16.92 -5.66 11.55
CA ASN A 144 16.36 -6.95 11.17
C ASN A 144 15.66 -7.64 12.35
N GLU A 145 16.23 -7.56 13.56
CA GLU A 145 15.61 -8.10 14.76
C GLU A 145 14.28 -7.40 15.06
N LYS A 146 14.24 -6.07 15.03
CA LYS A 146 13.02 -5.28 15.19
C LYS A 146 11.94 -5.63 14.16
N ILE A 147 12.32 -5.73 12.88
CA ILE A 147 11.42 -6.14 11.82
C ILE A 147 10.85 -7.55 12.08
N ASN A 148 11.67 -8.48 12.53
CA ASN A 148 11.24 -9.84 12.81
C ASN A 148 10.35 -9.91 14.07
N SER A 149 10.61 -9.09 15.07
CA SER A 149 9.73 -8.95 16.24
C SER A 149 8.34 -8.46 15.83
N ILE A 150 8.26 -7.36 15.09
CA ILE A 150 6.98 -6.81 14.60
C ILE A 150 6.22 -7.82 13.73
N ARG A 151 6.93 -8.61 12.89
CA ARG A 151 6.30 -9.67 12.10
C ARG A 151 5.69 -10.77 12.95
N ARG A 152 6.38 -11.19 14.01
CA ARG A 152 5.85 -12.19 14.95
C ARG A 152 4.61 -11.67 15.64
N ASP A 153 4.67 -10.46 16.18
CA ASP A 153 3.55 -9.83 16.89
C ASP A 153 2.32 -9.66 15.96
N TYR A 154 2.56 -9.27 14.71
CA TYR A 154 1.50 -9.21 13.70
C TYR A 154 0.90 -10.59 13.43
N TYR A 155 1.74 -11.61 13.22
CA TYR A 155 1.29 -12.97 12.99
C TYR A 155 0.51 -13.52 14.18
N ASP A 156 0.99 -13.32 15.39
CA ASP A 156 0.35 -13.84 16.62
C ASP A 156 -1.03 -13.21 16.83
N ARG A 157 -1.18 -11.92 16.58
CA ARG A 157 -2.47 -11.21 16.65
C ARG A 157 -3.44 -11.64 15.56
N ASN A 158 -2.96 -12.02 14.38
CA ASN A 158 -3.79 -12.35 13.22
C ASN A 158 -3.83 -13.86 12.93
N LYS A 159 -3.24 -14.70 13.75
CA LYS A 159 -3.05 -16.12 13.53
C LYS A 159 -4.35 -16.88 13.22
N GLU A 160 -5.41 -16.59 13.95
CA GLU A 160 -6.70 -17.25 13.75
C GLU A 160 -7.29 -16.89 12.39
N SER A 161 -7.31 -15.61 12.04
CA SER A 161 -7.79 -15.15 10.74
C SER A 161 -6.95 -15.69 9.58
N ILE A 162 -5.63 -15.70 9.72
CA ILE A 162 -4.70 -16.25 8.71
C ILE A 162 -4.95 -17.76 8.52
N ASN A 163 -5.13 -18.51 9.60
CA ASN A 163 -5.38 -19.95 9.53
C ASN A 163 -6.76 -20.25 8.94
N GLU A 164 -7.78 -19.47 9.28
CA GLU A 164 -9.12 -19.63 8.71
C GLU A 164 -9.11 -19.37 7.20
N HIS A 165 -8.46 -18.30 6.75
CA HIS A 165 -8.31 -18.05 5.31
C HIS A 165 -7.58 -19.19 4.58
N LYS A 166 -6.53 -19.76 5.20
CA LYS A 166 -5.83 -20.93 4.65
C LYS A 166 -6.73 -22.16 4.58
N ARG A 167 -7.56 -22.40 5.61
CA ARG A 167 -8.52 -23.50 5.66
C ARG A 167 -9.55 -23.39 4.54
N ILE A 168 -10.16 -22.20 4.40
CA ILE A 168 -11.15 -21.92 3.34
C ILE A 168 -10.53 -22.10 1.96
N ALA A 169 -9.31 -21.63 1.74
CA ALA A 169 -8.61 -21.79 0.48
C ALA A 169 -8.31 -23.27 0.17
N TYR A 170 -7.94 -24.05 1.20
CA TYR A 170 -7.71 -25.49 1.06
C TYR A 170 -8.99 -26.27 0.72
N GLU A 171 -10.10 -25.98 1.40
CA GLU A 171 -11.39 -26.63 1.16
C GLU A 171 -11.91 -26.34 -0.26
N LYS A 172 -11.83 -25.08 -0.71
CA LYS A 172 -12.20 -24.72 -2.09
C LYS A 172 -11.38 -25.47 -3.14
N ASN A 173 -10.06 -25.58 -2.93
CA ASN A 173 -9.19 -26.34 -3.86
C ASN A 173 -9.51 -27.83 -3.90
N LYS A 174 -10.08 -28.38 -2.82
CA LYS A 174 -10.46 -29.80 -2.75
C LYS A 174 -11.77 -30.10 -3.49
N GLU A 175 -12.67 -29.13 -3.57
CA GLU A 175 -13.96 -29.27 -4.28
C GLU A 175 -13.81 -29.12 -5.81
N GLU A 176 -12.70 -28.54 -6.28
CA GLU A 176 -12.42 -28.32 -7.71
C GLU A 176 -11.63 -29.47 -8.38
N ILE A 177 -11.28 -30.54 -7.65
CA ILE A 177 -10.60 -31.76 -8.14
C ILE A 177 -11.59 -32.91 -8.28
#